data_820e928c28418ed781de052b4b0b5d68
#
_entry.id   820e928c28418ed781de052b4b0b5d68
#
_cell.length_a   1.000
_cell.length_b   1.000
_cell.length_c   1.000
_cell.angle_alpha   90.00
_cell.angle_beta   90.00
_cell.angle_gamma   90.00
#
_symmetry.space_group_name_H-M   'P 1'
#
loop_
_entity.id
_entity.type
_entity.pdbx_description
1 polymer ?
#
loop_
_entity_poly.entity_id
_entity_poly.type
_entity_poly.pdbx_seq_one_letter_code
_entity_poly.pdbx_strand_id
1 'polypeptide(L)' 'MTQFVQPSDLELAALISSKICHDVINPVGAIYNGLEILSDEDDADAKSYALDVIRNVTEQASARLQFARFAFGA' A
#
# COMPACT_ATOMS: atom_id res chain seq x y z
N MET A 1 34.37 -17.73 12.57
CA MET A 1 33.49 -18.27 11.55
C MET A 1 32.27 -17.39 11.37
N THR A 2 32.03 -17.04 10.17
CA THR A 2 30.88 -16.20 9.89
C THR A 2 29.62 -17.05 9.92
N GLN A 3 28.73 -16.65 10.73
CA GLN A 3 27.44 -17.29 10.82
C GLN A 3 26.43 -16.44 10.07
N PHE A 4 25.87 -17.00 9.03
CA PHE A 4 24.70 -16.39 8.44
C PHE A 4 23.53 -16.80 9.29
N VAL A 5 23.02 -15.86 10.06
CA VAL A 5 21.77 -16.09 10.76
C VAL A 5 20.67 -15.99 9.74
N GLN A 6 20.24 -17.11 9.25
CA GLN A 6 19.08 -17.13 8.37
C GLN A 6 17.84 -16.98 9.22
N PRO A 7 16.90 -16.15 8.81
CA PRO A 7 15.64 -16.06 9.52
C PRO A 7 14.95 -17.43 9.50
N SER A 8 14.34 -17.80 10.60
CA SER A 8 13.46 -18.95 10.64
C SER A 8 12.28 -18.71 9.70
N ASP A 9 11.56 -19.77 9.36
CA ASP A 9 10.37 -19.64 8.52
C ASP A 9 9.37 -18.67 9.15
N LEU A 10 9.24 -18.67 10.46
CA LEU A 10 8.35 -17.76 11.16
C LEU A 10 8.84 -16.31 11.04
N GLU A 11 10.14 -16.09 11.20
CA GLU A 11 10.72 -14.75 11.04
C GLU A 11 10.57 -14.25 9.63
N LEU A 12 10.79 -15.10 8.65
CA LEU A 12 10.63 -14.75 7.25
C LEU A 12 9.18 -14.39 6.94
N ALA A 13 8.24 -15.19 7.45
CA ALA A 13 6.81 -14.89 7.29
C ALA A 13 6.44 -13.55 7.93
N ALA A 14 7.01 -13.24 9.11
CA ALA A 14 6.77 -11.98 9.78
C ALA A 14 7.31 -10.81 8.98
N LEU A 15 8.50 -10.94 8.38
CA LEU A 15 9.08 -9.90 7.55
C LEU A 15 8.24 -9.65 6.29
N ILE A 16 7.80 -10.70 5.63
CA ILE A 16 6.95 -10.59 4.44
C ILE A 16 5.62 -9.94 4.82
N SER A 17 4.99 -10.37 5.90
CA SER A 17 3.73 -9.80 6.37
C SER A 17 3.88 -8.32 6.71
N SER A 18 4.99 -7.95 7.38
CA SER A 18 5.27 -6.56 7.73
C SER A 18 5.40 -5.69 6.48
N LYS A 19 6.11 -6.19 5.47
CA LYS A 19 6.26 -5.45 4.22
C LYS A 19 4.93 -5.28 3.51
N ILE A 20 4.13 -6.33 3.43
CA ILE A 20 2.81 -6.27 2.80
C ILE A 20 1.92 -5.29 3.54
N CYS A 21 1.89 -5.35 4.87
CA CYS A 21 1.11 -4.40 5.67
C CYS A 21 1.55 -2.96 5.42
N HIS A 22 2.86 -2.73 5.38
CA HIS A 22 3.40 -1.41 5.10
C HIS A 22 2.99 -0.93 3.70
N ASP A 23 3.08 -1.80 2.70
CA ASP A 23 2.72 -1.47 1.33
C ASP A 23 1.21 -1.21 1.16
N VAL A 24 0.37 -1.76 2.04
CA VAL A 24 -1.07 -1.53 2.05
C VAL A 24 -1.43 -0.30 2.88
N ILE A 25 -0.80 -0.11 4.03
CA ILE A 25 -1.11 1.01 4.92
C ILE A 25 -0.85 2.35 4.25
N ASN A 26 0.25 2.47 3.52
CA ASN A 26 0.60 3.72 2.85
C ASN A 26 -0.45 4.17 1.83
N PRO A 27 -0.86 3.33 0.86
CA PRO A 27 -1.90 3.75 -0.08
C PRO A 27 -3.27 3.93 0.58
N VAL A 28 -3.61 3.11 1.58
CA VAL A 28 -4.87 3.27 2.29
C VAL A 28 -4.90 4.61 3.02
N GLY A 29 -3.79 5.01 3.65
CA GLY A 29 -3.69 6.32 4.29
C GLY A 29 -3.87 7.46 3.30
N ALA A 30 -3.26 7.37 2.14
CA ALA A 30 -3.40 8.38 1.10
C ALA A 30 -4.84 8.46 0.58
N ILE A 31 -5.50 7.32 0.41
CA ILE A 31 -6.91 7.26 0.01
C ILE A 31 -7.79 7.91 1.07
N TYR A 32 -7.53 7.60 2.34
CA TYR A 32 -8.28 8.17 3.45
C TYR A 32 -8.16 9.69 3.47
N ASN A 33 -6.94 10.21 3.31
CA ASN A 33 -6.70 11.65 3.25
C ASN A 33 -7.43 12.29 2.07
N GLY A 34 -7.43 11.63 0.92
CA GLY A 34 -8.16 12.10 -0.25
C GLY A 34 -9.67 12.16 0.01
N LEU A 35 -10.21 11.16 0.70
CA LEU A 35 -11.63 11.15 1.06
C LEU A 35 -11.98 12.27 2.04
N GLU A 36 -11.08 12.60 2.97
CA GLU A 36 -11.29 13.75 3.86
C GLU A 36 -11.35 15.05 3.08
N ILE A 37 -10.48 15.24 2.11
CA ILE A 37 -10.51 16.42 1.24
C ILE A 37 -11.84 16.49 0.49
N LEU A 38 -12.32 15.36 -0.05
CA LEU A 38 -13.61 15.32 -0.72
C LEU A 38 -14.76 15.70 0.18
N SER A 39 -14.68 15.36 1.47
CA SER A 39 -15.75 15.65 2.43
C SER A 39 -15.78 17.10 2.88
N ASP A 40 -14.60 17.70 3.05
CA ASP A 40 -14.47 19.00 3.70
C ASP A 40 -14.30 20.15 2.72
N GLU A 41 -13.87 19.86 1.50
CA GLU A 41 -13.53 20.91 0.54
C GLU A 41 -14.71 21.19 -0.38
N ASP A 42 -15.03 22.49 -0.54
CA ASP A 42 -16.07 22.93 -1.49
C ASP A 42 -15.52 23.27 -2.87
N ASP A 43 -14.20 23.39 -2.98
CA ASP A 43 -13.55 23.75 -4.23
C ASP A 43 -13.59 22.55 -5.19
N ALA A 44 -14.19 22.76 -6.36
CA ALA A 44 -14.29 21.70 -7.36
C ALA A 44 -12.92 21.23 -7.86
N ASP A 45 -11.95 22.14 -7.96
CA ASP A 45 -10.60 21.77 -8.40
C ASP A 45 -9.89 20.91 -7.35
N ALA A 46 -10.05 21.23 -6.07
CA ALA A 46 -9.49 20.43 -5.00
C ALA A 46 -10.12 19.03 -4.97
N LYS A 47 -11.43 18.96 -5.18
CA LYS A 47 -12.11 17.65 -5.25
C LYS A 47 -11.65 16.82 -6.44
N SER A 48 -11.48 17.45 -7.60
CA SER A 48 -10.97 16.77 -8.79
C SER A 48 -9.57 16.25 -8.55
N TYR A 49 -8.71 17.04 -7.93
CA TYR A 49 -7.35 16.62 -7.57
C TYR A 49 -7.38 15.43 -6.62
N ALA A 50 -8.23 15.50 -5.59
CA ALA A 50 -8.34 14.41 -4.62
C ALA A 50 -8.80 13.10 -5.29
N LEU A 51 -9.75 13.18 -6.23
CA LEU A 51 -10.19 12.00 -6.98
C LEU A 51 -9.07 11.42 -7.83
N ASP A 52 -8.27 12.26 -8.47
CA ASP A 52 -7.13 11.79 -9.26
C ASP A 52 -6.10 11.10 -8.39
N VAL A 53 -5.79 11.66 -7.21
CA VAL A 53 -4.87 11.03 -6.26
C VAL A 53 -5.39 9.68 -5.80
N ILE A 54 -6.67 9.60 -5.44
CA ILE A 54 -7.29 8.36 -5.01
C ILE A 54 -7.19 7.31 -6.12
N ARG A 55 -7.51 7.69 -7.35
CA ARG A 55 -7.44 6.77 -8.48
C ARG A 55 -6.02 6.27 -8.70
N ASN A 56 -5.05 7.18 -8.77
CA ASN A 56 -3.67 6.81 -9.04
C ASN A 56 -3.09 5.92 -7.94
N VAL A 57 -3.36 6.25 -6.69
CA VAL A 57 -2.88 5.46 -5.56
C VAL A 57 -3.53 4.07 -5.57
N THR A 58 -4.83 4.01 -5.87
CA THR A 58 -5.54 2.74 -5.94
C THR A 58 -4.99 1.85 -7.04
N GLU A 59 -4.73 2.41 -8.22
CA GLU A 59 -4.16 1.66 -9.34
C GLU A 59 -2.77 1.13 -9.01
N GLN A 60 -1.93 1.95 -8.39
CA GLN A 60 -0.58 1.54 -7.98
C GLN A 60 -0.64 0.45 -6.92
N ALA A 61 -1.50 0.60 -5.93
CA ALA A 61 -1.65 -0.39 -4.87
C ALA A 61 -2.16 -1.72 -5.43
N SER A 62 -3.13 -1.66 -6.34
CA SER A 62 -3.67 -2.85 -7.00
C SER A 62 -2.58 -3.57 -7.80
N ALA A 63 -1.77 -2.82 -8.55
CA ALA A 63 -0.68 -3.41 -9.32
C ALA A 63 0.34 -4.10 -8.43
N ARG A 64 0.70 -3.48 -7.30
CA ARG A 64 1.64 -4.06 -6.35
C ARG A 64 1.09 -5.33 -5.71
N LEU A 65 -0.17 -5.34 -5.36
CA LEU A 65 -0.81 -6.52 -4.77
C LEU A 65 -0.90 -7.66 -5.78
N GLN A 66 -1.21 -7.35 -7.03
CA GLN A 66 -1.25 -8.35 -8.08
C GLN A 66 0.15 -8.93 -8.35
N PHE A 67 1.17 -8.08 -8.34
CA PHE A 67 2.54 -8.55 -8.48
C PHE A 67 2.94 -9.46 -7.32
N ALA A 68 2.62 -9.07 -6.10
CA ALA A 68 2.93 -9.88 -4.92
C ALA A 68 2.22 -11.22 -4.99
N ARG A 69 0.96 -11.21 -5.38
CA ARG A 69 0.18 -12.43 -5.56
C ARG A 69 0.83 -13.36 -6.59
N PHE A 70 1.24 -12.81 -7.72
CA PHE A 70 1.91 -13.58 -8.76
C PHE A 70 3.25 -14.13 -8.25
N ALA A 71 4.04 -13.28 -7.60
CA ALA A 71 5.38 -13.66 -7.14
C ALA A 71 5.35 -14.73 -6.06
N PHE A 72 4.32 -14.75 -5.22
CA PHE A 72 4.22 -15.71 -4.12
C PHE A 72 3.24 -16.86 -4.40
N GLY A 73 2.70 -16.93 -5.61
CA GLY A 73 1.91 -18.07 -6.03
C GLY A 73 0.53 -18.14 -5.41
N ALA A 74 0.04 -17.04 -4.89
CA ALA A 74 -1.29 -17.01 -4.27
C ALA A 74 -2.39 -16.78 -5.30
#